data_ca9f1e0f76d24ba9cf683fdb638e54f1
#
_entry.id   ca9f1e0f76d24ba9cf683fdb638e54f1
#
_cell.length_a   1.000
_cell.length_b   1.000
_cell.length_c   1.000
_cell.angle_alpha   90.00
_cell.angle_beta   90.00
_cell.angle_gamma   90.00
#
_symmetry.space_group_name_H-M   'P 1'
#
loop_
_entity.id
_entity.type
_entity.pdbx_description
1 polymer ?
#
loop_
_entity_poly.entity_id
_entity_poly.type
_entity_poly.pdbx_seq_one_letter_code
_entity_poly.pdbx_strand_id
1 'polypeptide(L)'
;MTYTINRKIDGITMQEADSRTRAALSAQGFGVLTEIDVTATMKKKLDVEMPGYRILGACNPGMAYKAIGMEPRVGAMLPCNVILREVDGGIEVSAIDPVASMQSIQNAELHAVAGQVRDLLQKAVDAV
;
A
#
# COMPACT_ATOMS: atom_id res chain seq x y z
N MET A 1 -13.69 -1.31 -12.45
CA MET A 1 -13.61 -1.20 -10.99
C MET A 1 -12.17 -1.02 -10.58
N THR A 2 -11.90 0.02 -9.84
CA THR A 2 -10.54 0.27 -9.35
C THR A 2 -10.29 -0.50 -8.06
N TYR A 3 -9.07 -0.99 -7.90
CA TYR A 3 -8.64 -1.69 -6.67
C TYR A 3 -7.49 -0.96 -6.00
N THR A 4 -7.11 0.21 -6.51
CA THR A 4 -6.04 1.02 -5.96
C THR A 4 -6.47 2.48 -5.81
N ILE A 5 -5.83 3.14 -4.84
CA ILE A 5 -5.96 4.58 -4.59
C ILE A 5 -4.66 5.19 -5.09
N ASN A 6 -4.74 6.05 -6.09
CA ASN A 6 -3.55 6.48 -6.85
C ASN A 6 -3.30 7.98 -6.74
N ARG A 7 -2.02 8.34 -6.76
CA ARG A 7 -1.57 9.73 -6.89
C ARG A 7 -0.25 9.77 -7.62
N LYS A 8 -0.16 10.60 -8.66
CA LYS A 8 1.10 10.86 -9.34
C LYS A 8 1.69 12.16 -8.79
N ILE A 9 2.98 12.14 -8.49
CA ILE A 9 3.72 13.30 -8.01
C ILE A 9 4.84 13.59 -8.98
N ASP A 10 4.78 14.75 -9.61
CA ASP A 10 5.76 15.16 -10.61
C ASP A 10 7.03 15.69 -9.96
N GLY A 11 8.16 15.46 -10.63
CA GLY A 11 9.42 16.10 -10.29
C GLY A 11 10.10 15.63 -9.02
N ILE A 12 9.73 14.44 -8.51
CA ILE A 12 10.38 13.86 -7.33
C ILE A 12 11.14 12.58 -7.67
N THR A 13 12.12 12.26 -6.84
CA THR A 13 12.88 11.02 -6.95
C THR A 13 12.14 9.89 -6.22
N MET A 14 12.52 8.63 -6.52
CA MET A 14 12.03 7.47 -5.78
C MET A 14 12.33 7.61 -4.29
N GLN A 15 13.52 8.09 -3.94
CA GLN A 15 13.91 8.27 -2.54
C GLN A 15 13.03 9.27 -1.81
N GLU A 16 12.71 10.40 -2.45
CA GLU A 16 11.80 11.41 -1.88
C GLU A 16 10.38 10.86 -1.74
N ALA A 17 9.89 10.16 -2.76
CA ALA A 17 8.58 9.54 -2.70
C ALA A 17 8.48 8.52 -1.58
N ASP A 18 9.52 7.69 -1.40
CA ASP A 18 9.59 6.69 -0.33
C ASP A 18 9.50 7.36 1.05
N SER A 19 10.35 8.36 1.30
CA SER A 19 10.36 9.08 2.58
C SER A 19 9.02 9.76 2.88
N ARG A 20 8.45 10.43 1.90
CA ARG A 20 7.17 11.14 2.05
C ARG A 20 6.01 10.16 2.26
N THR A 21 6.03 9.03 1.58
CA THR A 21 5.00 8.00 1.72
C THR A 21 5.03 7.39 3.13
N ARG A 22 6.22 7.07 3.64
CA ARG A 22 6.37 6.53 5.00
C ARG A 22 5.87 7.52 6.04
N ALA A 23 6.20 8.80 5.90
CA ALA A 23 5.74 9.84 6.81
C ALA A 23 4.22 10.01 6.78
N ALA A 24 3.63 10.01 5.58
CA ALA A 24 2.18 10.15 5.41
C ALA A 24 1.43 8.94 6.00
N LEU A 25 1.95 7.74 5.81
CA LEU A 25 1.39 6.51 6.40
C LEU A 25 1.48 6.56 7.93
N SER A 26 2.63 6.95 8.47
CA SER A 26 2.82 7.06 9.91
C SER A 26 1.83 8.02 10.55
N ALA A 27 1.54 9.14 9.91
CA ALA A 27 0.57 10.13 10.39
C ALA A 27 -0.85 9.55 10.50
N GLN A 28 -1.15 8.48 9.77
CA GLN A 28 -2.45 7.79 9.81
C GLN A 28 -2.40 6.48 10.62
N GLY A 29 -1.34 6.26 11.38
CA GLY A 29 -1.21 5.09 12.25
C GLY A 29 -0.69 3.83 11.57
N PHE A 30 -0.14 3.94 10.35
CA PHE A 30 0.48 2.81 9.66
C PHE A 30 1.98 2.78 9.87
N GLY A 31 2.54 1.58 10.05
CA GLY A 31 3.96 1.34 9.98
C GLY A 31 4.30 0.49 8.75
N VAL A 32 5.44 0.73 8.15
CA VAL A 32 5.94 -0.09 7.04
C VAL A 32 6.69 -1.28 7.62
N LEU A 33 6.15 -2.48 7.42
CA LEU A 33 6.71 -3.73 7.95
C LEU A 33 7.65 -4.40 6.96
N THR A 34 7.37 -4.27 5.68
CA THR A 34 8.13 -4.92 4.62
C THR A 34 8.41 -3.95 3.49
N GLU A 35 9.54 -4.16 2.83
CA GLU A 35 9.93 -3.42 1.65
C GLU A 35 10.48 -4.39 0.63
N ILE A 36 9.98 -4.31 -0.60
CA ILE A 36 10.47 -5.12 -1.72
C ILE A 36 10.88 -4.16 -2.82
N ASP A 37 12.17 -4.18 -3.17
CA ASP A 37 12.68 -3.48 -4.35
C ASP A 37 12.55 -4.43 -5.53
N VAL A 38 11.44 -4.28 -6.27
CA VAL A 38 11.13 -5.16 -7.40
C VAL A 38 12.15 -4.98 -8.51
N THR A 39 12.56 -3.76 -8.78
CA THR A 39 13.55 -3.45 -9.81
C THR A 39 14.87 -4.18 -9.56
N ALA A 40 15.38 -4.09 -8.32
CA ALA A 40 16.60 -4.79 -7.93
C ALA A 40 16.42 -6.31 -7.94
N THR A 41 15.27 -6.80 -7.53
CA THR A 41 14.97 -8.24 -7.51
C THR A 41 14.97 -8.81 -8.92
N MET A 42 14.32 -8.12 -9.87
CA MET A 42 14.25 -8.58 -11.26
C MET A 42 15.63 -8.54 -11.93
N LYS A 43 16.42 -7.52 -11.63
CA LYS A 43 17.82 -7.45 -12.11
C LYS A 43 18.64 -8.65 -11.61
N LYS A 44 18.52 -8.95 -10.33
CA LYS A 44 19.28 -10.05 -9.70
C LYS A 44 18.85 -11.42 -10.21
N LYS A 45 17.54 -11.65 -10.35
CA LYS A 45 17.00 -12.97 -10.66
C LYS A 45 16.88 -13.26 -12.14
N LEU A 46 16.59 -12.26 -12.95
CA LEU A 46 16.32 -12.42 -14.38
C LEU A 46 17.29 -11.65 -15.27
N ASP A 47 18.15 -10.82 -14.70
CA ASP A 47 19.08 -9.93 -15.42
C ASP A 47 18.34 -9.03 -16.42
N VAL A 48 17.17 -8.53 -16.03
CA VAL A 48 16.37 -7.60 -16.81
C VAL A 48 16.35 -6.22 -16.16
N GLU A 49 16.22 -5.18 -17.00
CA GLU A 49 16.06 -3.82 -16.55
C GLU A 49 14.57 -3.44 -16.55
N MET A 50 14.15 -2.63 -15.58
CA MET A 50 12.82 -2.07 -15.53
C MET A 50 12.85 -0.76 -14.77
N PRO A 51 11.87 0.14 -14.98
CA PRO A 51 11.75 1.37 -14.19
C PRO A 51 11.60 1.06 -12.70
N GLY A 52 11.93 2.05 -11.86
CA GLY A 52 11.83 1.90 -10.41
C GLY A 52 10.46 1.41 -9.97
N TYR A 53 10.47 0.41 -9.09
CA TYR A 53 9.25 -0.21 -8.58
C TYR A 53 9.52 -0.74 -7.18
N ARG A 54 8.77 -0.23 -6.18
CA ARG A 54 8.89 -0.68 -4.78
C ARG A 54 7.53 -1.04 -4.24
N ILE A 55 7.49 -2.07 -3.38
CA ILE A 55 6.28 -2.47 -2.66
C ILE A 55 6.56 -2.25 -1.18
N LEU A 56 5.76 -1.41 -0.53
CA LEU A 56 5.82 -1.17 0.90
C LEU A 56 4.62 -1.84 1.56
N GLY A 57 4.88 -2.78 2.47
CA GLY A 57 3.81 -3.43 3.22
C GLY A 57 3.45 -2.61 4.46
N ALA A 58 2.33 -1.91 4.43
CA ALA A 58 1.89 -1.04 5.50
C ALA A 58 0.88 -1.74 6.42
N CYS A 59 1.03 -1.55 7.72
CA CYS A 59 0.14 -2.14 8.72
C CYS A 59 -0.31 -1.09 9.73
N ASN A 60 -1.61 -1.02 9.95
CA ASN A 60 -2.19 -0.34 11.11
C ASN A 60 -2.50 -1.45 12.14
N PRO A 61 -1.70 -1.56 13.22
CA PRO A 61 -1.80 -2.73 14.11
C PRO A 61 -3.16 -2.92 14.75
N GLY A 62 -3.79 -1.84 15.18
CA GLY A 62 -5.13 -1.92 15.80
C GLY A 62 -6.19 -2.45 14.85
N MET A 63 -6.18 -1.97 13.61
CA MET A 63 -7.12 -2.42 12.58
C MET A 63 -6.82 -3.86 12.13
N ALA A 64 -5.55 -4.21 11.97
CA ALA A 64 -5.14 -5.57 11.60
C ALA A 64 -5.55 -6.57 12.68
N TYR A 65 -5.36 -6.24 13.95
CA TYR A 65 -5.76 -7.09 15.08
C TYR A 65 -7.26 -7.35 15.05
N LYS A 66 -8.08 -6.32 14.87
CA LYS A 66 -9.53 -6.46 14.75
C LYS A 66 -9.92 -7.34 13.57
N ALA A 67 -9.31 -7.11 12.42
CA ALA A 67 -9.61 -7.88 11.21
C ALA A 67 -9.31 -9.37 11.38
N ILE A 68 -8.17 -9.70 11.96
CA ILE A 68 -7.78 -11.09 12.22
C ILE A 68 -8.73 -11.76 13.20
N GLY A 69 -9.22 -11.02 14.19
CA GLY A 69 -10.23 -11.52 15.13
C GLY A 69 -11.58 -11.83 14.49
N MET A 70 -11.94 -11.10 13.44
CA MET A 70 -13.19 -11.27 12.68
C MET A 70 -13.09 -12.36 11.62
N GLU A 71 -11.93 -12.46 10.98
CA GLU A 71 -11.66 -13.40 9.90
C GLU A 71 -10.20 -13.87 10.01
N PRO A 72 -9.95 -15.05 10.62
CA PRO A 72 -8.57 -15.50 10.89
C PRO A 72 -7.68 -15.63 9.66
N ARG A 73 -8.27 -15.89 8.49
CA ARG A 73 -7.52 -16.04 7.24
C ARG A 73 -7.27 -14.73 6.50
N VAL A 74 -7.75 -13.61 7.05
CA VAL A 74 -7.53 -12.30 6.39
C VAL A 74 -6.06 -11.95 6.27
N GLY A 75 -5.21 -12.56 7.08
CA GLY A 75 -3.75 -12.40 6.97
C GLY A 75 -3.20 -12.70 5.58
N ALA A 76 -3.91 -13.53 4.79
CA ALA A 76 -3.54 -13.77 3.40
C ALA A 76 -3.65 -12.51 2.52
N MET A 77 -4.43 -11.52 2.96
CA MET A 77 -4.61 -10.23 2.28
C MET A 77 -3.88 -9.09 2.97
N LEU A 78 -3.00 -9.39 3.91
CA LEU A 78 -2.22 -8.41 4.66
C LEU A 78 -0.72 -8.61 4.38
N PRO A 79 0.09 -7.58 4.54
CA PRO A 79 -0.25 -6.20 4.88
C PRO A 79 -0.92 -5.46 3.72
N CYS A 80 -1.42 -4.25 3.98
CA CYS A 80 -1.89 -3.37 2.92
C CYS A 80 -0.68 -2.84 2.15
N ASN A 81 -0.57 -3.20 0.90
CA ASN A 81 0.56 -2.79 0.08
C ASN A 81 0.36 -1.41 -0.49
N VAL A 82 1.43 -0.62 -0.45
CA VAL A 82 1.53 0.66 -1.13
C VAL A 82 2.69 0.56 -2.09
N ILE A 83 2.44 0.76 -3.37
CA ILE A 83 3.49 0.66 -4.39
C ILE A 83 3.94 2.06 -4.83
N LEU A 84 5.22 2.15 -5.15
CA LEU A 84 5.85 3.33 -5.72
C LEU A 84 6.41 2.95 -7.07
N ARG A 85 5.95 3.59 -8.14
CA ARG A 85 6.40 3.31 -9.50
C ARG A 85 6.97 4.56 -10.14
N GLU A 86 8.11 4.40 -10.76
CA GLU A 86 8.67 5.42 -11.63
C GLU A 86 7.85 5.46 -12.92
N VAL A 87 7.28 6.62 -13.22
CA VAL A 87 6.48 6.87 -14.42
C VAL A 87 7.00 8.13 -15.11
N ASP A 88 6.51 8.41 -16.30
CA ASP A 88 6.93 9.61 -17.02
C ASP A 88 6.71 10.88 -16.19
N GLY A 89 7.80 11.58 -15.89
CA GLY A 89 7.78 12.86 -15.18
C GLY A 89 7.72 12.77 -13.66
N GLY A 90 7.63 11.57 -13.05
CA GLY A 90 7.56 11.49 -11.60
C GLY A 90 7.38 10.10 -11.04
N ILE A 91 6.75 10.03 -9.88
CA ILE A 91 6.46 8.79 -9.16
C ILE A 91 4.96 8.66 -8.93
N GLU A 92 4.40 7.51 -9.27
CA GLU A 92 3.03 7.18 -8.91
C GLU A 92 3.01 6.38 -7.60
N VAL A 93 2.22 6.85 -6.65
CA VAL A 93 1.95 6.19 -5.37
C VAL A 93 0.58 5.54 -5.48
N SER A 94 0.50 4.24 -5.23
CA SER A 94 -0.78 3.50 -5.29
C SER A 94 -0.92 2.61 -4.07
N ALA A 95 -1.95 2.87 -3.27
CA ALA A 95 -2.31 2.02 -2.14
C ALA A 95 -3.39 1.03 -2.56
N ILE A 96 -3.33 -0.19 -2.04
CA ILE A 96 -4.45 -1.13 -2.21
C ILE A 96 -5.72 -0.54 -1.59
N ASP A 97 -6.86 -0.74 -2.25
CA ASP A 97 -8.16 -0.45 -1.67
C ASP A 97 -8.64 -1.71 -0.94
N PRO A 98 -8.64 -1.72 0.41
CA PRO A 98 -9.01 -2.93 1.16
C PRO A 98 -10.48 -3.29 1.03
N VAL A 99 -11.35 -2.34 0.71
CA VAL A 99 -12.76 -2.64 0.41
C VAL A 99 -12.83 -3.51 -0.83
N ALA A 100 -12.09 -3.15 -1.87
CA ALA A 100 -12.04 -3.93 -3.11
C ALA A 100 -11.35 -5.28 -2.90
N SER A 101 -10.22 -5.31 -2.19
CA SER A 101 -9.44 -6.55 -2.01
C SER A 101 -10.16 -7.58 -1.15
N MET A 102 -11.00 -7.12 -0.21
CA MET A 102 -11.73 -7.99 0.73
C MET A 102 -13.18 -8.24 0.32
N GLN A 103 -13.55 -7.82 -0.87
CA GLN A 103 -14.94 -7.90 -1.36
C GLN A 103 -15.49 -9.32 -1.40
N SER A 104 -14.66 -10.30 -1.67
CA SER A 104 -15.08 -11.71 -1.73
C SER A 104 -15.27 -12.35 -0.36
N ILE A 105 -14.84 -11.71 0.72
CA ILE A 105 -15.03 -12.21 2.08
C ILE A 105 -16.42 -11.79 2.55
N GLN A 106 -17.26 -12.78 2.91
CA GLN A 106 -18.62 -12.52 3.36
C GLN A 106 -18.64 -12.28 4.88
N ASN A 107 -18.29 -11.06 5.28
CA ASN A 107 -18.25 -10.67 6.70
C ASN A 107 -18.49 -9.15 6.79
N ALA A 108 -19.67 -8.76 7.24
CA ALA A 108 -20.08 -7.35 7.29
C ALA A 108 -19.21 -6.52 8.26
N GLU A 109 -18.79 -7.09 9.39
CA GLU A 109 -17.93 -6.40 10.34
C GLU A 109 -16.55 -6.13 9.73
N LEU A 110 -16.02 -7.11 8.99
CA LEU A 110 -14.75 -6.96 8.29
C LEU A 110 -14.83 -5.87 7.23
N HIS A 111 -15.94 -5.80 6.48
CA HIS A 111 -16.14 -4.76 5.47
C HIS A 111 -16.18 -3.36 6.09
N ALA A 112 -16.75 -3.23 7.30
CA ALA A 112 -16.74 -1.95 8.01
C ALA A 112 -15.33 -1.53 8.41
N VAL A 113 -14.51 -2.47 8.90
CA VAL A 113 -13.09 -2.21 9.21
C VAL A 113 -12.33 -1.85 7.94
N ALA A 114 -12.56 -2.58 6.85
CA ALA A 114 -11.92 -2.31 5.57
C ALA A 114 -12.23 -0.89 5.08
N GLY A 115 -13.46 -0.40 5.26
CA GLY A 115 -13.85 0.96 4.93
C GLY A 115 -13.09 2.02 5.73
N GLN A 116 -12.89 1.76 7.03
CA GLN A 116 -12.09 2.63 7.88
C GLN A 116 -10.62 2.69 7.44
N VAL A 117 -10.05 1.54 7.13
CA VAL A 117 -8.66 1.44 6.65
C VAL A 117 -8.53 2.16 5.31
N ARG A 118 -9.50 1.99 4.40
CA ARG A 118 -9.52 2.68 3.11
C ARG A 118 -9.47 4.21 3.29
N ASP A 119 -10.27 4.74 4.21
CA ASP A 119 -10.30 6.18 4.45
C ASP A 119 -8.97 6.70 4.96
N LEU A 120 -8.30 5.94 5.85
CA LEU A 120 -6.97 6.30 6.35
C LEU A 120 -5.92 6.23 5.24
N LEU A 121 -5.98 5.21 4.39
CA LEU A 121 -5.07 5.09 3.25
C LEU A 121 -5.27 6.23 2.24
N GLN A 122 -6.52 6.62 2.00
CA GLN A 122 -6.83 7.77 1.13
C GLN A 122 -6.19 9.05 1.67
N LYS A 123 -6.32 9.30 2.97
CA LYS A 123 -5.69 10.46 3.61
C LYS A 123 -4.17 10.41 3.49
N ALA A 124 -3.57 9.24 3.67
CA ALA A 124 -2.14 9.07 3.55
C ALA A 124 -1.67 9.37 2.12
N VAL A 125 -2.32 8.79 1.12
CA VAL A 125 -1.98 9.02 -0.30
C VAL A 125 -2.12 10.49 -0.65
N ASP A 126 -3.18 11.14 -0.20
CA ASP A 126 -3.41 12.56 -0.48
C ASP A 126 -2.37 13.46 0.16
N ALA A 127 -1.69 12.99 1.21
CA ALA A 127 -0.69 13.77 1.96
C ALA A 127 0.76 13.52 1.53
N VAL A 128 1.01 12.63 0.62
CA VAL A 128 2.38 12.29 0.17
C VAL A 128 3.11 13.47 -0.49
#